data_e8827d3147cafce2e574c50f7f2c5bad
#
_entry.id   e8827d3147cafce2e574c50f7f2c5bad
#
_cell.length_a   1.000
_cell.length_b   1.000
_cell.length_c   1.000
_cell.angle_alpha   90.00
_cell.angle_beta   90.00
_cell.angle_gamma   90.00
#
_symmetry.space_group_name_H-M   'P 1'
#
loop_
_entity.id
_entity.type
_entity.pdbx_description
1 polymer ?
#
loop_
_entity_poly.entity_id
_entity_poly.type
_entity_poly.pdbx_seq_one_letter_code
_entity_poly.pdbx_strand_id
1 'polypeptide(L)'
;MLKKYKLRSYNFILVFILIVTSVFALAVVNSANSAYTMKQGAGMVVSFIIMFIVSFIDYNWILKYFWIWYGVVTVMLIGVLTVFGHGSHGATRWFKIGPIQLQPSEFLKLALILLVAKLVAANKERLNSIKFLALIACLTLFPILLVAMQPNLSTTILLCLIIIAMLYCAGVSYKIFGIAILIAVPVISAFLIYVVSVEHPILIEDYQRKRIVDFIEGNKSEEVDMTDAGTYQQAYAVQAIGSGQLYGKGLNNNDTSSLKNAGYIAEAQNDFIFAVIGEELGFTGSCITIFLLFLMSPF
;
A
#
# COMPACT_ATOMS: atom_id res chain seq x y z
N MET A 1 -12.21 12.85 -26.29
CA MET A 1 -11.52 13.16 -25.04
C MET A 1 -12.49 13.28 -23.86
N LEU A 2 -13.47 14.14 -23.93
CA LEU A 2 -14.50 14.25 -22.90
C LEU A 2 -15.70 13.37 -23.26
N LYS A 3 -16.13 12.50 -22.35
CA LYS A 3 -17.32 11.67 -22.51
C LYS A 3 -18.57 12.55 -22.33
N LYS A 4 -19.59 12.40 -23.19
CA LYS A 4 -20.91 13.02 -22.93
C LYS A 4 -21.54 12.33 -21.73
N TYR A 5 -21.31 12.88 -20.54
CA TYR A 5 -21.85 12.35 -19.29
C TYR A 5 -23.31 12.77 -19.12
N LYS A 6 -24.15 11.79 -18.78
CA LYS A 6 -25.44 12.08 -18.15
C LYS A 6 -25.15 12.13 -16.64
N LEU A 7 -25.29 13.29 -16.01
CA LEU A 7 -25.13 13.47 -14.56
C LEU A 7 -25.90 12.42 -13.72
N ARG A 8 -27.02 11.92 -14.26
CA ARG A 8 -27.81 10.86 -13.64
C ARG A 8 -27.08 9.51 -13.55
N SER A 9 -26.03 9.30 -14.33
CA SER A 9 -25.22 8.06 -14.31
C SER A 9 -23.98 8.17 -13.42
N TYR A 10 -23.81 9.30 -12.72
CA TYR A 10 -22.70 9.49 -11.80
C TYR A 10 -22.99 8.76 -10.48
N ASN A 11 -22.00 8.04 -9.96
CA ASN A 11 -22.16 7.27 -8.73
C ASN A 11 -22.05 8.17 -7.49
N PHE A 12 -23.14 8.87 -7.16
CA PHE A 12 -23.22 9.76 -5.99
C PHE A 12 -23.10 9.00 -4.67
N ILE A 13 -23.49 7.70 -4.64
CA ILE A 13 -23.37 6.87 -3.44
C ILE A 13 -21.88 6.68 -3.08
N LEU A 14 -21.04 6.35 -4.07
CA LEU A 14 -19.60 6.23 -3.85
C LEU A 14 -19.00 7.55 -3.35
N VAL A 15 -19.37 8.69 -3.96
CA VAL A 15 -18.89 10.01 -3.52
C VAL A 15 -19.30 10.29 -2.08
N PHE A 16 -20.53 9.98 -1.71
CA PHE A 16 -21.01 10.15 -0.35
C PHE A 16 -20.22 9.30 0.65
N ILE A 17 -19.99 8.02 0.34
CA ILE A 17 -19.17 7.12 1.18
C ILE A 17 -17.75 7.68 1.33
N LEU A 18 -17.14 8.15 0.23
CA LEU A 18 -15.81 8.75 0.26
C LEU A 18 -15.75 10.00 1.13
N ILE A 19 -16.77 10.86 1.08
CA ILE A 19 -16.85 12.05 1.94
C ILE A 19 -16.97 11.65 3.41
N VAL A 20 -17.87 10.72 3.74
CA VAL A 20 -18.06 10.24 5.12
C VAL A 20 -16.77 9.66 5.66
N THR A 21 -16.11 8.78 4.88
CA THR A 21 -14.83 8.17 5.29
C THR A 21 -13.73 9.22 5.44
N SER A 22 -13.68 10.23 4.56
CA SER A 22 -12.68 11.31 4.64
C SER A 22 -12.88 12.18 5.89
N VAL A 23 -14.12 12.53 6.23
CA VAL A 23 -14.44 13.28 7.45
C VAL A 23 -14.06 12.48 8.70
N PHE A 24 -14.41 11.19 8.70
CA PHE A 24 -14.06 10.28 9.78
C PHE A 24 -12.51 10.16 9.93
N ALA A 25 -11.79 9.94 8.83
CA ALA A 25 -10.34 9.87 8.82
C ALA A 25 -9.69 11.17 9.32
N LEU A 26 -10.23 12.34 8.93
CA LEU A 26 -9.72 13.62 9.39
C LEU A 26 -9.91 13.82 10.90
N ALA A 27 -11.04 13.39 11.45
CA ALA A 27 -11.29 13.44 12.88
C ALA A 27 -10.31 12.56 13.67
N VAL A 28 -10.03 11.34 13.17
CA VAL A 28 -9.06 10.43 13.79
C VAL A 28 -7.63 10.95 13.69
N VAL A 29 -7.23 11.48 12.52
CA VAL A 29 -5.88 12.09 12.35
C VAL A 29 -5.72 13.30 13.26
N ASN A 30 -6.75 14.12 13.40
CA ASN A 30 -6.73 15.25 14.34
C ASN A 30 -6.51 14.80 15.78
N SER A 31 -7.14 13.70 16.17
CA SER A 31 -6.97 13.10 17.49
C SER A 31 -5.57 12.49 17.68
N ALA A 32 -5.05 11.83 16.64
CA ALA A 32 -3.73 11.23 16.70
C ALA A 32 -2.61 12.30 16.77
N ASN A 33 -2.68 13.31 15.90
CA ASN A 33 -1.73 14.41 15.87
C ASN A 33 -2.32 15.62 15.11
N SER A 34 -2.73 16.64 15.83
CA SER A 34 -3.38 17.85 15.28
C SER A 34 -2.51 18.62 14.28
N ALA A 35 -1.18 18.52 14.36
CA ALA A 35 -0.25 19.19 13.42
C ALA A 35 -0.42 18.68 11.97
N TYR A 36 -0.88 17.44 11.79
CA TYR A 36 -1.11 16.85 10.46
C TYR A 36 -2.50 17.12 9.88
N THR A 37 -3.45 17.59 10.69
CA THR A 37 -4.85 17.76 10.28
C THR A 37 -5.01 18.69 9.09
N MET A 38 -4.33 19.86 9.10
CA MET A 38 -4.41 20.80 7.98
C MET A 38 -3.80 20.24 6.69
N LYS A 39 -2.67 19.56 6.79
CA LYS A 39 -2.00 18.91 5.63
C LYS A 39 -2.89 17.80 5.06
N GLN A 40 -3.47 16.97 5.92
CA GLN A 40 -4.39 15.90 5.53
C GLN A 40 -5.66 16.46 4.88
N GLY A 41 -6.29 17.47 5.49
CA GLY A 41 -7.48 18.11 4.94
C GLY A 41 -7.24 18.76 3.58
N ALA A 42 -6.14 19.49 3.42
CA ALA A 42 -5.77 20.07 2.12
C ALA A 42 -5.54 18.98 1.07
N GLY A 43 -4.85 17.89 1.43
CA GLY A 43 -4.64 16.73 0.54
C GLY A 43 -5.97 16.09 0.11
N MET A 44 -6.92 15.95 1.02
CA MET A 44 -8.27 15.43 0.71
C MET A 44 -9.02 16.32 -0.28
N VAL A 45 -9.02 17.64 -0.06
CA VAL A 45 -9.68 18.58 -0.98
C VAL A 45 -9.08 18.47 -2.39
N VAL A 46 -7.75 18.48 -2.49
CA VAL A 46 -7.06 18.32 -3.79
C VAL A 46 -7.41 16.98 -4.43
N SER A 47 -7.46 15.89 -3.65
CA SER A 47 -7.82 14.56 -4.13
C SER A 47 -9.25 14.51 -4.67
N PHE A 48 -10.23 15.15 -4.02
CA PHE A 48 -11.61 15.24 -4.52
C PHE A 48 -11.69 16.05 -5.82
N ILE A 49 -10.93 17.15 -5.94
CA ILE A 49 -10.88 17.94 -7.18
C ILE A 49 -10.29 17.08 -8.31
N ILE A 50 -9.19 16.39 -8.08
CA ILE A 50 -8.56 15.51 -9.07
C ILE A 50 -9.51 14.37 -9.45
N MET A 51 -10.15 13.72 -8.48
CA MET A 51 -11.16 12.67 -8.71
C MET A 51 -12.26 13.17 -9.63
N PHE A 52 -12.80 14.37 -9.35
CA PHE A 52 -13.84 14.96 -10.17
C PHE A 52 -13.36 15.25 -11.59
N ILE A 53 -12.20 15.86 -11.77
CA ILE A 53 -11.61 16.12 -13.09
C ILE A 53 -11.39 14.82 -13.87
N VAL A 54 -10.78 13.81 -13.24
CA VAL A 54 -10.47 12.53 -13.87
C VAL A 54 -11.75 11.78 -14.27
N SER A 55 -12.83 11.93 -13.51
CA SER A 55 -14.10 11.27 -13.82
C SER A 55 -14.73 11.70 -15.15
N PHE A 56 -14.37 12.89 -15.69
CA PHE A 56 -14.82 13.37 -17.00
C PHE A 56 -13.94 12.87 -18.14
N ILE A 57 -12.78 12.28 -17.86
CA ILE A 57 -11.88 11.78 -18.89
C ILE A 57 -12.31 10.37 -19.32
N ASP A 58 -12.38 10.12 -20.62
CA ASP A 58 -12.66 8.78 -21.11
C ASP A 58 -11.45 7.86 -20.82
N TYR A 59 -11.70 6.77 -20.09
CA TYR A 59 -10.65 5.80 -19.76
C TYR A 59 -9.96 5.21 -21.01
N ASN A 60 -10.66 5.11 -22.15
CA ASN A 60 -10.06 4.68 -23.42
C ASN A 60 -8.98 5.65 -23.89
N TRP A 61 -9.14 6.96 -23.61
CA TRP A 61 -8.11 7.93 -23.90
C TRP A 61 -6.87 7.72 -23.02
N ILE A 62 -7.06 7.44 -21.72
CA ILE A 62 -5.96 7.11 -20.81
C ILE A 62 -5.24 5.84 -21.29
N LEU A 63 -6.01 4.80 -21.64
CA LEU A 63 -5.48 3.54 -22.18
C LEU A 63 -4.76 3.68 -23.51
N LYS A 64 -5.06 4.70 -24.31
CA LYS A 64 -4.32 4.96 -25.57
C LYS A 64 -2.85 5.32 -25.31
N TYR A 65 -2.59 5.99 -24.21
CA TYR A 65 -1.26 6.49 -23.85
C TYR A 65 -0.60 5.68 -22.71
N PHE A 66 -1.04 4.44 -22.47
CA PHE A 66 -0.54 3.61 -21.37
C PHE A 66 0.97 3.38 -21.40
N TRP A 67 1.59 3.30 -22.59
CA TRP A 67 3.04 3.18 -22.74
C TRP A 67 3.79 4.42 -22.25
N ILE A 68 3.21 5.59 -22.45
CA ILE A 68 3.80 6.84 -21.97
C ILE A 68 3.76 6.88 -20.46
N TRP A 69 2.63 6.52 -19.86
CA TRP A 69 2.50 6.43 -18.39
C TRP A 69 3.50 5.44 -17.81
N TYR A 70 3.58 4.26 -18.39
CA TYR A 70 4.54 3.23 -17.97
C TYR A 70 5.98 3.72 -18.10
N GLY A 71 6.35 4.34 -19.23
CA GLY A 71 7.69 4.85 -19.46
C GLY A 71 8.08 5.96 -18.49
N VAL A 72 7.19 6.95 -18.29
CA VAL A 72 7.42 8.07 -17.37
C VAL A 72 7.64 7.56 -15.94
N VAL A 73 6.77 6.67 -15.46
CA VAL A 73 6.89 6.13 -14.09
C VAL A 73 8.16 5.29 -13.94
N THR A 74 8.52 4.50 -14.95
CA THR A 74 9.75 3.70 -14.94
C THR A 74 11.00 4.60 -14.89
N VAL A 75 11.02 5.69 -15.67
CA VAL A 75 12.10 6.68 -15.61
C VAL A 75 12.17 7.36 -14.25
N MET A 76 11.02 7.69 -13.66
CA MET A 76 10.98 8.23 -12.29
C MET A 76 11.55 7.24 -11.27
N LEU A 77 11.25 5.94 -11.38
CA LEU A 77 11.83 4.92 -10.49
C LEU A 77 13.35 4.84 -10.60
N ILE A 78 13.88 4.89 -11.82
CA ILE A 78 15.33 4.94 -12.05
C ILE A 78 15.91 6.23 -11.46
N GLY A 79 15.23 7.36 -11.63
CA GLY A 79 15.64 8.65 -11.09
C GLY A 79 15.75 8.67 -9.56
N VAL A 80 14.85 7.97 -8.85
CA VAL A 80 14.93 7.85 -7.38
C VAL A 80 16.13 7.02 -6.93
N LEU A 81 16.53 6.01 -7.69
CA LEU A 81 17.71 5.19 -7.39
C LEU A 81 19.03 5.94 -7.63
N THR A 82 18.99 7.08 -8.30
CA THR A 82 20.15 7.92 -8.59
C THR A 82 20.24 9.11 -7.63
N VAL A 83 20.88 10.20 -8.05
CA VAL A 83 21.19 11.39 -7.27
C VAL A 83 19.95 12.15 -6.75
N PHE A 84 18.78 11.95 -7.33
CA PHE A 84 17.55 12.70 -7.01
C PHE A 84 16.71 12.10 -5.89
N GLY A 85 17.06 10.92 -5.39
CA GLY A 85 16.32 10.25 -4.32
C GLY A 85 16.63 10.87 -2.95
N HIS A 86 15.56 11.18 -2.19
CA HIS A 86 15.66 11.54 -0.78
C HIS A 86 15.13 10.36 0.05
N GLY A 87 15.87 9.99 1.07
CA GLY A 87 15.52 8.88 1.92
C GLY A 87 15.60 9.21 3.39
N SER A 88 14.77 8.55 4.16
CA SER A 88 14.85 8.43 5.60
C SER A 88 15.29 7.00 5.92
N HIS A 89 16.19 6.82 6.89
CA HIS A 89 16.67 5.51 7.34
C HIS A 89 17.36 4.64 6.25
N GLY A 90 18.14 5.28 5.35
CA GLY A 90 18.93 4.55 4.34
C GLY A 90 18.18 4.12 3.08
N ALA A 91 16.86 4.35 2.99
CA ALA A 91 16.06 3.99 1.82
C ALA A 91 15.63 5.22 1.03
N THR A 92 16.11 5.36 -0.20
CA THR A 92 15.72 6.45 -1.11
C THR A 92 14.46 6.05 -1.88
N ARG A 93 13.30 6.61 -1.51
CA ARG A 93 11.98 6.22 -2.08
C ARG A 93 11.19 7.38 -2.61
N TRP A 94 11.58 8.62 -2.29
CA TRP A 94 10.79 9.82 -2.49
C TRP A 94 11.52 10.86 -3.34
N PHE A 95 10.78 11.51 -4.22
CA PHE A 95 11.18 12.82 -4.74
C PHE A 95 10.65 13.90 -3.82
N LYS A 96 11.51 14.81 -3.41
CA LYS A 96 11.12 16.00 -2.64
C LYS A 96 11.06 17.19 -3.56
N ILE A 97 9.83 17.66 -3.85
CA ILE A 97 9.59 18.84 -4.69
C ILE A 97 8.98 19.92 -3.78
N GLY A 98 9.83 20.74 -3.18
CA GLY A 98 9.42 21.71 -2.17
C GLY A 98 8.80 21.01 -0.94
N PRO A 99 7.57 21.36 -0.52
CA PRO A 99 6.87 20.74 0.61
C PRO A 99 6.24 19.39 0.26
N ILE A 100 6.19 19.01 -1.03
CA ILE A 100 5.51 17.80 -1.52
C ILE A 100 6.54 16.68 -1.63
N GLN A 101 6.18 15.53 -1.10
CA GLN A 101 6.91 14.27 -1.28
C GLN A 101 6.12 13.39 -2.25
N LEU A 102 6.77 12.97 -3.33
CA LEU A 102 6.16 12.14 -4.36
C LEU A 102 6.88 10.80 -4.43
N GLN A 103 6.14 9.72 -4.30
CA GLN A 103 6.66 8.36 -4.37
C GLN A 103 6.28 7.72 -5.71
N PRO A 104 7.25 7.45 -6.60
CA PRO A 104 6.96 6.89 -7.92
C PRO A 104 6.29 5.52 -7.88
N SER A 105 6.57 4.68 -6.88
CA SER A 105 5.95 3.36 -6.75
C SER A 105 4.43 3.42 -6.54
N GLU A 106 3.88 4.54 -6.04
CA GLU A 106 2.43 4.74 -5.95
C GLU A 106 1.80 4.86 -7.34
N PHE A 107 2.47 5.58 -8.25
CA PHE A 107 2.04 5.72 -9.63
C PHE A 107 2.28 4.44 -10.44
N LEU A 108 3.29 3.64 -10.06
CA LEU A 108 3.57 2.38 -10.72
C LEU A 108 2.40 1.40 -10.61
N LYS A 109 1.69 1.37 -9.48
CA LYS A 109 0.49 0.53 -9.31
C LYS A 109 -0.51 0.78 -10.43
N LEU A 110 -0.83 2.05 -10.67
CA LEU A 110 -1.77 2.45 -11.73
C LEU A 110 -1.21 2.14 -13.12
N ALA A 111 0.06 2.45 -13.37
CA ALA A 111 0.69 2.20 -14.67
C ALA A 111 0.69 0.71 -15.03
N LEU A 112 1.00 -0.17 -14.08
CA LEU A 112 0.99 -1.62 -14.29
C LEU A 112 -0.42 -2.17 -14.50
N ILE A 113 -1.41 -1.68 -13.75
CA ILE A 113 -2.82 -2.06 -13.95
C ILE A 113 -3.26 -1.71 -15.37
N LEU A 114 -2.99 -0.50 -15.84
CA LEU A 114 -3.35 -0.06 -17.19
C LEU A 114 -2.60 -0.87 -18.26
N LEU A 115 -1.31 -1.11 -18.08
CA LEU A 115 -0.47 -1.90 -18.98
C LEU A 115 -1.02 -3.32 -19.14
N VAL A 116 -1.18 -4.04 -18.02
CA VAL A 116 -1.61 -5.44 -18.03
C VAL A 116 -3.04 -5.56 -18.56
N ALA A 117 -3.96 -4.69 -18.11
CA ALA A 117 -5.34 -4.69 -18.60
C ALA A 117 -5.40 -4.50 -20.13
N LYS A 118 -4.61 -3.57 -20.67
CA LYS A 118 -4.57 -3.31 -22.11
C LYS A 118 -3.96 -4.48 -22.89
N LEU A 119 -2.86 -5.04 -22.43
CA LEU A 119 -2.20 -6.18 -23.08
C LEU A 119 -3.09 -7.42 -23.07
N VAL A 120 -3.72 -7.72 -21.95
CA VAL A 120 -4.66 -8.83 -21.80
C VAL A 120 -5.88 -8.65 -22.70
N ALA A 121 -6.49 -7.46 -22.69
CA ALA A 121 -7.66 -7.18 -23.52
C ALA A 121 -7.37 -7.30 -25.03
N ALA A 122 -6.15 -6.93 -25.47
CA ALA A 122 -5.72 -7.01 -26.84
C ALA A 122 -5.34 -8.44 -27.30
N ASN A 123 -5.03 -9.34 -26.37
CA ASN A 123 -4.48 -10.68 -26.68
C ASN A 123 -5.26 -11.81 -25.99
N LYS A 124 -6.58 -11.71 -25.91
CA LYS A 124 -7.43 -12.69 -25.21
C LYS A 124 -7.21 -14.15 -25.67
N GLU A 125 -6.98 -14.36 -26.97
CA GLU A 125 -6.76 -15.69 -27.55
C GLU A 125 -5.40 -16.29 -27.18
N ARG A 126 -4.43 -15.46 -26.76
CA ARG A 126 -3.05 -15.87 -26.45
C ARG A 126 -2.73 -15.88 -24.97
N LEU A 127 -3.74 -15.72 -24.09
CA LEU A 127 -3.57 -15.61 -22.64
C LEU A 127 -2.74 -16.72 -22.03
N ASN A 128 -2.90 -17.96 -22.55
CA ASN A 128 -2.18 -19.13 -22.06
C ASN A 128 -0.88 -19.43 -22.81
N SER A 129 -0.47 -18.54 -23.73
CA SER A 129 0.80 -18.70 -24.43
C SER A 129 1.96 -18.31 -23.53
N ILE A 130 2.94 -19.21 -23.40
CA ILE A 130 4.15 -18.96 -22.62
C ILE A 130 4.90 -17.70 -23.10
N LYS A 131 4.91 -17.43 -24.41
CA LYS A 131 5.54 -16.23 -24.98
C LYS A 131 4.86 -14.93 -24.52
N PHE A 132 3.52 -14.95 -24.47
CA PHE A 132 2.74 -13.80 -24.03
C PHE A 132 2.88 -13.57 -22.52
N LEU A 133 2.85 -14.63 -21.71
CA LEU A 133 3.07 -14.54 -20.26
C LEU A 133 4.49 -14.08 -19.93
N ALA A 134 5.49 -14.57 -20.68
CA ALA A 134 6.88 -14.10 -20.53
C ALA A 134 7.02 -12.61 -20.87
N LEU A 135 6.30 -12.12 -21.90
CA LEU A 135 6.27 -10.69 -22.22
C LEU A 135 5.67 -9.87 -21.06
N ILE A 136 4.51 -10.29 -20.52
CA ILE A 136 3.91 -9.61 -19.37
C ILE A 136 4.87 -9.66 -18.18
N ALA A 137 5.45 -10.82 -17.87
CA ALA A 137 6.41 -10.95 -16.79
C ALA A 137 7.61 -10.01 -16.97
N CYS A 138 8.20 -9.95 -18.15
CA CYS A 138 9.33 -9.06 -18.43
C CYS A 138 8.95 -7.58 -18.22
N LEU A 139 7.81 -7.14 -18.75
CA LEU A 139 7.36 -5.77 -18.63
C LEU A 139 6.96 -5.38 -17.19
N THR A 140 6.46 -6.32 -16.41
CA THR A 140 6.04 -6.05 -15.03
C THR A 140 7.16 -6.23 -14.02
N LEU A 141 7.97 -7.29 -14.16
CA LEU A 141 9.07 -7.56 -13.23
C LEU A 141 10.17 -6.50 -13.29
N PHE A 142 10.45 -5.93 -14.46
CA PHE A 142 11.48 -4.91 -14.57
C PHE A 142 11.26 -3.71 -13.62
N PRO A 143 10.12 -2.99 -13.66
CA PRO A 143 9.90 -1.91 -12.71
C PRO A 143 9.66 -2.40 -11.26
N ILE A 144 9.14 -3.61 -11.06
CA ILE A 144 9.00 -4.21 -9.72
C ILE A 144 10.38 -4.43 -9.09
N LEU A 145 11.37 -4.90 -9.85
CA LEU A 145 12.75 -5.04 -9.38
C LEU A 145 13.36 -3.69 -9.00
N LEU A 146 13.09 -2.61 -9.76
CA LEU A 146 13.52 -1.28 -9.37
C LEU A 146 12.93 -0.83 -8.02
N VAL A 147 11.67 -1.21 -7.73
CA VAL A 147 11.06 -0.93 -6.41
C VAL A 147 11.70 -1.80 -5.32
N ALA A 148 12.02 -3.07 -5.61
CA ALA A 148 12.72 -3.94 -4.67
C ALA A 148 14.11 -3.39 -4.32
N MET A 149 14.82 -2.81 -5.29
CA MET A 149 16.11 -2.14 -5.08
C MET A 149 16.00 -0.86 -4.23
N GLN A 150 14.80 -0.29 -4.05
CA GLN A 150 14.53 0.85 -3.15
C GLN A 150 14.23 0.40 -1.71
N PRO A 151 14.70 -0.71 -1.25
CA PRO A 151 14.31 -1.55 -0.10
C PRO A 151 12.84 -1.37 0.34
N ASN A 152 11.89 -1.56 -0.59
CA ASN A 152 10.45 -1.42 -0.34
C ASN A 152 9.73 -2.76 -0.52
N LEU A 153 9.99 -3.70 0.39
CA LEU A 153 9.49 -5.07 0.32
C LEU A 153 7.95 -5.13 0.26
N SER A 154 7.27 -4.35 1.11
CA SER A 154 5.80 -4.37 1.17
C SER A 154 5.16 -3.96 -0.15
N THR A 155 5.65 -2.88 -0.77
CA THR A 155 5.14 -2.44 -2.09
C THR A 155 5.52 -3.44 -3.19
N THR A 156 6.70 -4.05 -3.14
CA THR A 156 7.10 -5.09 -4.09
C THR A 156 6.16 -6.28 -4.06
N ILE A 157 5.83 -6.79 -2.87
CA ILE A 157 4.88 -7.89 -2.69
C ILE A 157 3.48 -7.48 -3.19
N LEU A 158 3.02 -6.28 -2.83
CA LEU A 158 1.72 -5.77 -3.29
C LEU A 158 1.63 -5.70 -4.80
N LEU A 159 2.66 -5.21 -5.50
CA LEU A 159 2.71 -5.16 -6.96
C LEU A 159 2.64 -6.56 -7.57
N CYS A 160 3.37 -7.53 -7.04
CA CYS A 160 3.29 -8.92 -7.48
C CYS A 160 1.87 -9.48 -7.31
N LEU A 161 1.23 -9.25 -6.16
CA LEU A 161 -0.13 -9.68 -5.89
C LEU A 161 -1.15 -9.05 -6.85
N ILE A 162 -1.01 -7.76 -7.17
CA ILE A 162 -1.87 -7.09 -8.16
C ILE A 162 -1.76 -7.77 -9.51
N ILE A 163 -0.54 -8.06 -10.00
CA ILE A 163 -0.35 -8.72 -11.30
C ILE A 163 -0.94 -10.12 -11.30
N ILE A 164 -0.71 -10.90 -10.26
CA ILE A 164 -1.27 -12.25 -10.11
C ILE A 164 -2.80 -12.20 -10.12
N ALA A 165 -3.41 -11.31 -9.36
CA ALA A 165 -4.86 -11.12 -9.31
C ALA A 165 -5.43 -10.72 -10.68
N MET A 166 -4.77 -9.82 -11.39
CA MET A 166 -5.18 -9.39 -12.73
C MET A 166 -5.14 -10.55 -13.73
N LEU A 167 -4.07 -11.36 -13.72
CA LEU A 167 -3.95 -12.52 -14.59
C LEU A 167 -4.99 -13.60 -14.26
N TYR A 168 -5.29 -13.77 -12.97
CA TYR A 168 -6.36 -14.67 -12.51
C TYR A 168 -7.73 -14.20 -13.03
N CYS A 169 -8.08 -12.93 -12.84
CA CYS A 169 -9.32 -12.34 -13.34
C CYS A 169 -9.40 -12.34 -14.88
N ALA A 170 -8.25 -12.30 -15.56
CA ALA A 170 -8.19 -12.41 -17.02
C ALA A 170 -8.53 -13.79 -17.57
N GLY A 171 -8.57 -14.83 -16.73
CA GLY A 171 -8.85 -16.20 -17.12
C GLY A 171 -7.64 -17.01 -17.59
N VAL A 172 -6.45 -16.65 -17.10
CA VAL A 172 -5.26 -17.51 -17.31
C VAL A 172 -5.48 -18.87 -16.66
N SER A 173 -5.07 -19.94 -17.33
CA SER A 173 -5.29 -21.32 -16.91
C SER A 173 -4.73 -21.61 -15.51
N TYR A 174 -5.53 -22.27 -14.67
CA TYR A 174 -5.11 -22.73 -13.33
C TYR A 174 -3.87 -23.61 -13.33
N LYS A 175 -3.60 -24.35 -14.44
CA LYS A 175 -2.38 -25.14 -14.60
C LYS A 175 -1.13 -24.26 -14.55
N ILE A 176 -1.19 -23.06 -15.13
CA ILE A 176 -0.08 -22.11 -15.13
C ILE A 176 0.17 -21.58 -13.72
N PHE A 177 -0.90 -21.24 -13.00
CA PHE A 177 -0.79 -20.85 -11.58
C PHE A 177 -0.23 -22.00 -10.73
N GLY A 178 -0.69 -23.22 -10.94
CA GLY A 178 -0.17 -24.41 -10.26
C GLY A 178 1.33 -24.60 -10.48
N ILE A 179 1.80 -24.46 -11.72
CA ILE A 179 3.23 -24.53 -12.06
C ILE A 179 3.99 -23.36 -11.43
N ALA A 180 3.43 -22.14 -11.49
CA ALA A 180 4.05 -20.98 -10.87
C ALA A 180 4.21 -21.15 -9.35
N ILE A 181 3.19 -21.66 -8.67
CA ILE A 181 3.26 -21.96 -7.22
C ILE A 181 4.28 -23.06 -6.93
N LEU A 182 4.27 -24.14 -7.74
CA LEU A 182 5.22 -25.27 -7.60
C LEU A 182 6.67 -24.80 -7.69
N ILE A 183 6.96 -23.77 -8.50
CA ILE A 183 8.30 -23.17 -8.62
C ILE A 183 8.53 -22.13 -7.52
N ALA A 184 7.55 -21.28 -7.24
CA ALA A 184 7.69 -20.17 -6.29
C ALA A 184 7.89 -20.67 -4.85
N VAL A 185 7.17 -21.71 -4.42
CA VAL A 185 7.26 -22.22 -3.05
C VAL A 185 8.69 -22.68 -2.70
N PRO A 186 9.35 -23.55 -3.48
CA PRO A 186 10.75 -23.93 -3.18
C PRO A 186 11.72 -22.75 -3.22
N VAL A 187 11.56 -21.83 -4.18
CA VAL A 187 12.42 -20.65 -4.31
C VAL A 187 12.27 -19.73 -3.10
N ILE A 188 11.03 -19.45 -2.69
CA ILE A 188 10.76 -18.61 -1.50
C ILE A 188 11.26 -19.33 -0.24
N SER A 189 11.03 -20.63 -0.11
CA SER A 189 11.53 -21.40 1.03
C SER A 189 13.05 -21.40 1.12
N ALA A 190 13.73 -21.60 0.00
CA ALA A 190 15.19 -21.52 -0.06
C ALA A 190 15.72 -20.12 0.29
N PHE A 191 15.03 -19.08 -0.20
CA PHE A 191 15.34 -17.69 0.14
C PHE A 191 15.14 -17.40 1.63
N LEU A 192 14.04 -17.84 2.23
CA LEU A 192 13.79 -17.67 3.66
C LEU A 192 14.82 -18.41 4.52
N ILE A 193 15.16 -19.65 4.14
CA ILE A 193 16.22 -20.41 4.81
C ILE A 193 17.56 -19.66 4.71
N TYR A 194 17.92 -19.14 3.53
CA TYR A 194 19.12 -18.34 3.34
C TYR A 194 19.14 -17.10 4.25
N VAL A 195 18.03 -16.35 4.30
CA VAL A 195 17.90 -15.13 5.11
C VAL A 195 18.03 -15.41 6.61
N VAL A 196 17.46 -16.51 7.10
CA VAL A 196 17.55 -16.89 8.52
C VAL A 196 18.94 -17.41 8.86
N SER A 197 19.54 -18.23 7.98
CA SER A 197 20.81 -18.93 8.27
C SER A 197 22.05 -18.04 8.12
N VAL A 198 21.99 -16.96 7.35
CA VAL A 198 23.12 -16.07 7.09
C VAL A 198 23.00 -14.78 7.89
N GLU A 199 24.00 -14.46 8.69
CA GLU A 199 24.00 -13.26 9.56
C GLU A 199 24.00 -11.95 8.76
N HIS A 200 24.73 -11.89 7.64
CA HIS A 200 24.79 -10.74 6.72
C HIS A 200 24.52 -11.19 5.29
N PRO A 201 23.24 -11.34 4.89
CA PRO A 201 22.88 -11.77 3.55
C PRO A 201 23.17 -10.67 2.52
N ILE A 202 23.85 -11.03 1.42
CA ILE A 202 24.21 -10.07 0.35
C ILE A 202 22.98 -9.56 -0.41
N LEU A 203 21.87 -10.32 -0.43
CA LEU A 203 20.69 -10.05 -1.26
C LEU A 203 19.68 -9.07 -0.62
N ILE A 204 19.80 -8.82 0.66
CA ILE A 204 18.88 -7.94 1.41
C ILE A 204 19.65 -7.14 2.46
N GLU A 205 19.16 -5.96 2.79
CA GLU A 205 19.68 -5.10 3.84
C GLU A 205 19.44 -5.70 5.24
N ASP A 206 20.35 -5.46 6.18
CA ASP A 206 20.28 -6.02 7.55
C ASP A 206 18.95 -5.72 8.25
N TYR A 207 18.37 -4.52 8.05
CA TYR A 207 17.08 -4.16 8.64
C TYR A 207 15.91 -4.98 8.04
N GLN A 208 15.99 -5.38 6.75
CA GLN A 208 14.97 -6.24 6.13
C GLN A 208 15.08 -7.67 6.65
N ARG A 209 16.33 -8.15 6.78
CA ARG A 209 16.61 -9.44 7.41
C ARG A 209 16.02 -9.49 8.80
N LYS A 210 16.32 -8.49 9.63
CA LYS A 210 15.79 -8.40 10.99
C LYS A 210 14.26 -8.52 11.03
N ARG A 211 13.54 -7.78 10.18
CA ARG A 211 12.07 -7.88 10.10
C ARG A 211 11.56 -9.28 9.73
N ILE A 212 12.26 -9.99 8.84
CA ILE A 212 11.88 -11.36 8.44
C ILE A 212 12.15 -12.32 9.59
N VAL A 213 13.30 -12.21 10.24
CA VAL A 213 13.68 -13.04 11.39
C VAL A 213 12.73 -12.81 12.55
N ASP A 214 12.46 -11.55 12.91
CA ASP A 214 11.54 -11.17 13.98
C ASP A 214 10.12 -11.68 13.71
N PHE A 215 9.66 -11.66 12.45
CA PHE A 215 8.37 -12.22 12.08
C PHE A 215 8.31 -13.75 12.26
N ILE A 216 9.41 -14.44 11.94
CA ILE A 216 9.48 -15.92 12.06
C ILE A 216 9.71 -16.34 13.51
N GLU A 217 10.55 -15.64 14.25
CA GLU A 217 10.97 -15.96 15.60
C GLU A 217 10.13 -15.26 16.68
N GLY A 218 9.60 -14.09 16.38
CA GLY A 218 8.84 -13.23 17.30
C GLY A 218 7.57 -13.88 17.88
N ASN A 219 7.10 -14.99 17.29
CA ASN A 219 6.06 -15.82 17.88
C ASN A 219 6.58 -16.77 18.99
N LYS A 220 7.89 -16.79 19.29
CA LYS A 220 8.48 -17.72 20.24
C LYS A 220 8.90 -17.09 21.56
N SER A 221 9.04 -15.78 21.63
CA SER A 221 9.40 -15.07 22.85
C SER A 221 8.17 -14.42 23.47
N GLU A 222 7.74 -14.88 24.62
CA GLU A 222 6.73 -14.23 25.48
C GLU A 222 7.22 -12.87 26.01
N GLU A 223 8.51 -12.56 25.90
CA GLU A 223 9.11 -11.29 26.27
C GLU A 223 9.27 -10.40 25.02
N VAL A 224 8.53 -9.29 25.01
CA VAL A 224 8.68 -8.23 24.00
C VAL A 224 10.09 -7.63 24.15
N ASP A 225 10.93 -7.78 23.15
CA ASP A 225 12.25 -7.14 23.16
C ASP A 225 12.07 -5.62 23.06
N MET A 226 12.17 -4.96 24.22
CA MET A 226 12.02 -3.51 24.39
C MET A 226 13.14 -2.72 23.68
N THR A 227 14.16 -3.40 23.20
CA THR A 227 15.29 -2.77 22.48
C THR A 227 15.03 -2.64 20.99
N ASP A 228 14.08 -3.41 20.43
CA ASP A 228 13.72 -3.34 19.02
C ASP A 228 12.48 -2.48 18.78
N ALA A 229 12.71 -1.31 18.19
CA ALA A 229 11.66 -0.31 17.94
C ALA A 229 10.46 -0.85 17.13
N GLY A 230 10.66 -1.82 16.24
CA GLY A 230 9.58 -2.39 15.42
C GLY A 230 8.65 -3.31 16.23
N THR A 231 9.20 -4.25 16.96
CA THR A 231 8.46 -5.21 17.80
C THR A 231 7.78 -4.48 18.96
N TYR A 232 8.46 -3.52 19.56
CA TYR A 232 7.93 -2.64 20.58
C TYR A 232 6.69 -1.88 20.12
N GLN A 233 6.74 -1.19 18.97
CA GLN A 233 5.61 -0.42 18.45
C GLN A 233 4.40 -1.30 18.13
N GLN A 234 4.64 -2.48 17.57
CA GLN A 234 3.57 -3.42 17.24
C GLN A 234 2.88 -3.95 18.50
N ALA A 235 3.64 -4.29 19.54
CA ALA A 235 3.10 -4.73 20.83
C ALA A 235 2.22 -3.65 21.46
N TYR A 236 2.69 -2.39 21.52
CA TYR A 236 1.91 -1.28 22.04
C TYR A 236 0.69 -0.95 21.18
N ALA A 237 0.76 -1.11 19.85
CA ALA A 237 -0.41 -0.95 18.98
C ALA A 237 -1.51 -1.98 19.31
N VAL A 238 -1.14 -3.26 19.51
CA VAL A 238 -2.08 -4.30 19.93
C VAL A 238 -2.66 -4.01 21.31
N GLN A 239 -1.81 -3.58 22.26
CA GLN A 239 -2.25 -3.20 23.60
C GLN A 239 -3.19 -1.98 23.56
N ALA A 240 -2.93 -0.99 22.70
CA ALA A 240 -3.79 0.17 22.52
C ALA A 240 -5.17 -0.24 22.03
N ILE A 241 -5.25 -1.10 21.00
CA ILE A 241 -6.52 -1.64 20.49
C ILE A 241 -7.28 -2.37 21.61
N GLY A 242 -6.60 -3.24 22.34
CA GLY A 242 -7.22 -4.00 23.45
C GLY A 242 -7.70 -3.11 24.61
N SER A 243 -6.97 -2.01 24.89
CA SER A 243 -7.33 -1.08 25.97
C SER A 243 -8.60 -0.28 25.69
N GLY A 244 -9.01 -0.14 24.44
CA GLY A 244 -10.24 0.57 24.05
C GLY A 244 -11.52 -0.20 24.32
N GLN A 245 -11.46 -1.50 24.57
CA GLN A 245 -12.63 -2.34 24.84
C GLN A 245 -13.75 -2.17 23.81
N LEU A 246 -15.03 -2.07 24.24
CA LEU A 246 -16.19 -2.00 23.34
C LEU A 246 -16.40 -0.59 22.76
N TYR A 247 -16.30 0.46 23.58
CA TYR A 247 -16.68 1.83 23.20
C TYR A 247 -15.51 2.81 23.11
N GLY A 248 -14.31 2.39 23.46
CA GLY A 248 -13.12 3.22 23.46
C GLY A 248 -13.01 4.18 24.64
N LYS A 249 -11.88 4.88 24.70
CA LYS A 249 -11.57 5.88 25.73
C LYS A 249 -12.12 7.28 25.39
N GLY A 250 -12.75 7.44 24.22
CA GLY A 250 -13.23 8.71 23.69
C GLY A 250 -12.27 9.36 22.71
N LEU A 251 -12.85 10.00 21.67
CA LEU A 251 -12.08 10.74 20.65
C LEU A 251 -11.44 11.99 21.29
N ASN A 252 -10.22 12.33 20.86
CA ASN A 252 -9.39 13.39 21.44
C ASN A 252 -9.11 13.21 22.96
N ASN A 253 -9.03 11.98 23.40
CA ASN A 253 -8.72 11.72 24.80
C ASN A 253 -7.30 12.21 25.13
N ASN A 254 -7.20 13.06 26.17
CA ASN A 254 -5.95 13.61 26.68
C ASN A 254 -5.49 12.91 27.98
N ASP A 255 -6.08 11.76 28.31
CA ASP A 255 -5.71 11.00 29.49
C ASP A 255 -4.27 10.49 29.37
N THR A 256 -3.50 10.59 30.45
CA THR A 256 -2.13 10.06 30.53
C THR A 256 -2.06 8.54 30.45
N SER A 257 -3.18 7.85 30.67
CA SER A 257 -3.32 6.39 30.50
C SER A 257 -3.43 5.96 29.02
N SER A 258 -3.56 6.91 28.09
CA SER A 258 -3.59 6.63 26.65
C SER A 258 -2.18 6.35 26.14
N LEU A 259 -2.00 5.18 25.51
CA LEU A 259 -0.72 4.79 24.92
C LEU A 259 -0.27 5.73 23.79
N LYS A 260 -1.26 6.30 23.07
CA LYS A 260 -1.03 7.35 22.09
C LYS A 260 -0.37 8.57 22.73
N ASN A 261 -0.92 9.10 23.82
CA ASN A 261 -0.44 10.31 24.48
C ASN A 261 0.89 10.09 25.21
N ALA A 262 1.12 8.87 25.70
CA ALA A 262 2.37 8.49 26.34
C ALA A 262 3.57 8.38 25.35
N GLY A 263 3.32 8.49 24.04
CA GLY A 263 4.37 8.45 23.01
C GLY A 263 4.94 7.05 22.75
N TYR A 264 4.29 6.00 23.25
CA TYR A 264 4.73 4.62 23.03
C TYR A 264 4.53 4.16 21.58
N ILE A 265 3.63 4.78 20.83
CA ILE A 265 3.37 4.47 19.43
C ILE A 265 3.92 5.62 18.57
N ALA A 266 5.13 5.44 18.04
CA ALA A 266 5.69 6.43 17.12
C ALA A 266 4.88 6.44 15.81
N GLU A 267 4.74 7.62 15.18
CA GLU A 267 4.01 7.81 13.92
C GLU A 267 2.58 7.24 13.95
N ALA A 268 1.89 7.35 15.10
CA ALA A 268 0.52 6.84 15.30
C ALA A 268 -0.47 7.37 14.24
N GLN A 269 -0.26 8.60 13.73
CA GLN A 269 -1.08 9.22 12.70
C GLN A 269 -0.89 8.62 11.30
N ASN A 270 0.17 7.85 11.07
CA ASN A 270 0.53 7.22 9.79
C ASN A 270 0.32 5.70 9.84
N ASP A 271 1.33 4.98 10.34
CA ASP A 271 1.40 3.52 10.24
C ASP A 271 0.48 2.79 11.23
N PHE A 272 0.15 3.43 12.35
CA PHE A 272 -0.63 2.82 13.43
C PHE A 272 -1.96 3.54 13.70
N ILE A 273 -2.52 4.21 12.68
CA ILE A 273 -3.80 4.95 12.84
C ILE A 273 -4.96 4.05 13.30
N PHE A 274 -4.95 2.77 12.92
CA PHE A 274 -5.96 1.81 13.38
C PHE A 274 -5.84 1.51 14.88
N ALA A 275 -4.64 1.57 15.45
CA ALA A 275 -4.44 1.46 16.90
C ALA A 275 -5.08 2.63 17.65
N VAL A 276 -4.98 3.86 17.09
CA VAL A 276 -5.67 5.04 17.63
C VAL A 276 -7.20 4.87 17.58
N ILE A 277 -7.72 4.36 16.45
CA ILE A 277 -9.16 4.07 16.31
C ILE A 277 -9.60 3.05 17.36
N GLY A 278 -8.82 1.96 17.52
CA GLY A 278 -9.11 0.92 18.51
C GLY A 278 -9.08 1.42 19.95
N GLU A 279 -8.09 2.26 20.31
CA GLU A 279 -7.98 2.84 21.64
C GLU A 279 -9.10 3.86 21.96
N GLU A 280 -9.36 4.78 21.02
CA GLU A 280 -10.28 5.90 21.26
C GLU A 280 -11.74 5.58 20.99
N LEU A 281 -12.04 4.77 19.97
CA LEU A 281 -13.41 4.43 19.56
C LEU A 281 -13.76 2.97 19.84
N GLY A 282 -12.80 2.17 20.33
CA GLY A 282 -12.98 0.79 20.72
C GLY A 282 -13.33 -0.15 19.57
N PHE A 283 -13.90 -1.29 19.92
CA PHE A 283 -14.33 -2.30 18.95
C PHE A 283 -15.39 -1.74 17.98
N THR A 284 -16.31 -0.90 18.46
CA THR A 284 -17.36 -0.28 17.62
C THR A 284 -16.76 0.61 16.55
N GLY A 285 -15.78 1.46 16.88
CA GLY A 285 -15.09 2.32 15.90
C GLY A 285 -14.29 1.50 14.89
N SER A 286 -13.64 0.43 15.34
CA SER A 286 -12.91 -0.50 14.48
C SER A 286 -13.84 -1.19 13.48
N CYS A 287 -15.01 -1.66 13.91
CA CYS A 287 -16.03 -2.24 13.03
C CYS A 287 -16.57 -1.23 12.03
N ILE A 288 -16.87 0.01 12.45
CA ILE A 288 -17.31 1.07 11.55
C ILE A 288 -16.26 1.36 10.48
N THR A 289 -14.99 1.43 10.86
CA THR A 289 -13.88 1.65 9.91
C THR A 289 -13.81 0.55 8.86
N ILE A 290 -13.82 -0.71 9.28
CA ILE A 290 -13.78 -1.86 8.38
C ILE A 290 -15.02 -1.87 7.48
N PHE A 291 -16.21 -1.57 8.03
CA PHE A 291 -17.45 -1.50 7.27
C PHE A 291 -17.42 -0.39 6.21
N LEU A 292 -16.91 0.80 6.54
CA LEU A 292 -16.77 1.91 5.57
C LEU A 292 -15.81 1.52 4.44
N LEU A 293 -14.69 0.87 4.75
CA LEU A 293 -13.76 0.36 3.73
C LEU A 293 -14.41 -0.73 2.86
N PHE A 294 -15.18 -1.62 3.47
CA PHE A 294 -15.92 -2.67 2.74
C PHE A 294 -16.98 -2.09 1.81
N LEU A 295 -17.69 -1.04 2.22
CA LEU A 295 -18.69 -0.38 1.39
C LEU A 295 -18.11 0.26 0.11
N MET A 296 -16.81 0.54 0.07
CA MET A 296 -16.14 1.05 -1.13
C MET A 296 -15.86 -0.04 -2.17
N SER A 297 -15.77 -1.31 -1.76
CA SER A 297 -15.31 -2.39 -2.63
C SER A 297 -16.28 -2.78 -3.76
N PRO A 298 -17.62 -2.64 -3.66
CA PRO A 298 -18.57 -3.00 -4.73
C PRO A 298 -18.65 -1.98 -5.86
N PHE A 299 -18.09 -0.78 -5.70
CA PHE A 299 -18.16 0.33 -6.66
C PHE A 299 -16.86 0.50 -7.44
#